data_c0717c9daa2ca0e98edd0a49576288a5
#
_entry.id   c0717c9daa2ca0e98edd0a49576288a5
#
_cell.length_a   1.000
_cell.length_b   1.000
_cell.length_c   1.000
_cell.angle_alpha   90.00
_cell.angle_beta   90.00
_cell.angle_gamma   90.00
#
_symmetry.space_group_name_H-M   'P 1'
#
loop_
_entity.id
_entity.type
_entity.pdbx_description
1 polymer ?
#
loop_
_entity_poly.entity_id
_entity_poly.type
_entity_poly.pdbx_seq_one_letter_code
_entity_poly.pdbx_strand_id
1 'polypeptide(L)'
;PETKKPERHPQKYPLWLPWLSSLLLLSVCIALVIVLFVLPFCHSSDQPTALQQQFSEWKCDSAAPQGTDRGWMCCPKGWQRFQRSCYFLSTDKMSWAESKQNCTGMGSQLVVINSKAEQDFLSEQIKRDPKRENLYIGLFAKKVGQWQWVDQTPYNVTAAFWRQGEPTDSPDENCTVMHVPEKHLQNWNDVKPSVHHHRICEAAAVTV
;
A
#
# COMPACT_ATOMS: atom_id res chain seq x y z
N PRO A 1 41.46 -75.49 -36.36
CA PRO A 1 40.11 -74.98 -36.27
C PRO A 1 40.11 -73.56 -35.81
N GLU A 2 39.89 -72.64 -36.79
CA GLU A 2 39.80 -71.23 -36.53
C GLU A 2 38.37 -70.90 -36.07
N THR A 3 38.23 -70.35 -34.88
CA THR A 3 36.95 -69.86 -34.37
C THR A 3 36.72 -68.45 -34.89
N LYS A 4 35.76 -68.27 -35.81
CA LYS A 4 35.26 -66.98 -36.29
C LYS A 4 34.55 -66.27 -35.11
N LYS A 5 35.03 -65.06 -34.75
CA LYS A 5 34.36 -64.11 -33.87
C LYS A 5 33.09 -63.60 -34.59
N PRO A 6 31.94 -63.43 -33.89
CA PRO A 6 30.78 -62.81 -34.52
C PRO A 6 31.00 -61.31 -34.65
N GLU A 7 30.87 -60.79 -35.83
CA GLU A 7 30.82 -59.35 -36.12
C GLU A 7 29.52 -58.77 -35.54
N ARG A 8 29.64 -57.81 -34.62
CA ARG A 8 28.52 -56.98 -34.16
C ARG A 8 28.21 -55.94 -35.24
N HIS A 9 27.09 -56.06 -35.87
CA HIS A 9 26.55 -54.99 -36.70
C HIS A 9 26.29 -53.73 -35.84
N PRO A 10 26.76 -52.55 -36.26
CA PRO A 10 26.38 -51.30 -35.61
C PRO A 10 24.90 -51.01 -35.84
N GLN A 11 24.12 -50.95 -34.79
CA GLN A 11 22.71 -50.61 -34.82
C GLN A 11 22.62 -49.13 -35.27
N LYS A 12 22.21 -48.88 -36.52
CA LYS A 12 21.99 -47.52 -37.05
C LYS A 12 20.71 -46.95 -36.46
N TYR A 13 20.85 -46.09 -35.49
CA TYR A 13 19.72 -45.27 -35.06
C TYR A 13 19.28 -44.36 -36.22
N PRO A 14 17.98 -44.20 -36.47
CA PRO A 14 17.49 -43.36 -37.57
C PRO A 14 17.89 -41.92 -37.34
N LEU A 15 18.39 -41.23 -38.34
CA LEU A 15 18.91 -39.85 -38.31
C LEU A 15 17.91 -38.80 -37.81
N TRP A 16 16.61 -39.12 -37.76
CA TRP A 16 15.55 -38.23 -37.26
C TRP A 16 15.33 -38.27 -35.72
N LEU A 17 15.87 -39.30 -35.03
CA LEU A 17 15.69 -39.46 -33.58
C LEU A 17 16.22 -38.28 -32.75
N PRO A 18 17.43 -37.73 -33.01
CA PRO A 18 17.91 -36.57 -32.32
C PRO A 18 17.09 -35.29 -32.56
N TRP A 19 16.47 -35.15 -33.72
CA TRP A 19 15.61 -34.01 -34.04
C TRP A 19 14.30 -34.03 -33.25
N LEU A 20 13.70 -35.21 -33.06
CA LEU A 20 12.50 -35.37 -32.23
C LEU A 20 12.75 -35.04 -30.77
N SER A 21 13.89 -35.49 -30.24
CA SER A 21 14.27 -35.17 -28.83
C SER A 21 14.50 -33.66 -28.65
N SER A 22 15.14 -33.01 -29.62
CA SER A 22 15.37 -31.56 -29.60
C SER A 22 14.06 -30.76 -29.67
N LEU A 23 13.11 -31.15 -30.50
CA LEU A 23 11.78 -30.54 -30.62
C LEU A 23 10.97 -30.70 -29.31
N LEU A 24 11.08 -31.88 -28.69
CA LEU A 24 10.39 -32.16 -27.42
C LEU A 24 10.96 -31.32 -26.27
N LEU A 25 12.29 -31.19 -26.20
CA LEU A 25 12.95 -30.31 -25.21
C LEU A 25 12.56 -28.85 -25.42
N LEU A 26 12.52 -28.39 -26.68
CA LEU A 26 12.12 -27.01 -26.99
C LEU A 26 10.68 -26.73 -26.58
N SER A 27 9.76 -27.66 -26.85
CA SER A 27 8.34 -27.51 -26.43
C SER A 27 8.17 -27.47 -24.92
N VAL A 28 8.92 -28.30 -24.17
CA VAL A 28 8.93 -28.28 -22.71
C VAL A 28 9.50 -26.97 -22.20
N CYS A 29 10.60 -26.45 -22.75
CA CYS A 29 11.15 -25.16 -22.36
C CYS A 29 10.17 -24.00 -22.59
N ILE A 30 9.49 -23.99 -23.76
CA ILE A 30 8.47 -22.97 -24.06
C ILE A 30 7.30 -23.08 -23.08
N ALA A 31 6.82 -24.28 -22.77
CA ALA A 31 5.76 -24.50 -21.80
C ALA A 31 6.16 -24.00 -20.40
N LEU A 32 7.39 -24.30 -19.97
CA LEU A 32 7.91 -23.81 -18.69
C LEU A 32 8.03 -22.29 -18.65
N VAL A 33 8.48 -21.64 -19.71
CA VAL A 33 8.53 -20.17 -19.80
C VAL A 33 7.12 -19.57 -19.69
N ILE A 34 6.14 -20.15 -20.37
CA ILE A 34 4.74 -19.70 -20.29
C ILE A 34 4.21 -19.87 -18.86
N VAL A 35 4.43 -21.02 -18.24
CA VAL A 35 3.96 -21.31 -16.87
C VAL A 35 4.63 -20.41 -15.83
N LEU A 36 5.94 -20.19 -15.94
CA LEU A 36 6.71 -19.47 -14.92
C LEU A 36 6.65 -17.94 -15.09
N PHE A 37 6.53 -17.43 -16.32
CA PHE A 37 6.67 -16.01 -16.60
C PHE A 37 5.41 -15.37 -17.19
N VAL A 38 4.62 -16.07 -18.00
CA VAL A 38 3.44 -15.49 -18.65
C VAL A 38 2.18 -15.69 -17.82
N LEU A 39 1.93 -16.88 -17.29
CA LEU A 39 0.73 -17.14 -16.46
C LEU A 39 0.67 -16.32 -15.18
N PRO A 40 1.76 -16.13 -14.40
CA PRO A 40 1.73 -15.24 -13.23
C PRO A 40 1.42 -13.79 -13.60
N PHE A 41 1.89 -13.33 -14.77
CA PHE A 41 1.67 -11.94 -15.21
C PHE A 41 0.22 -11.71 -15.69
N CYS A 42 -0.40 -12.71 -16.31
CA CYS A 42 -1.82 -12.64 -16.71
C CYS A 42 -2.79 -12.83 -15.53
N HIS A 43 -2.35 -13.47 -14.43
CA HIS A 43 -3.20 -13.74 -13.26
C HIS A 43 -3.11 -12.63 -12.18
N SER A 44 -2.21 -11.67 -12.38
CA SER A 44 -1.94 -10.62 -11.37
C SER A 44 -3.01 -9.51 -11.32
N SER A 45 -3.96 -9.45 -12.27
CA SER A 45 -4.94 -8.36 -12.32
C SER A 45 -6.20 -8.58 -11.47
N ASP A 46 -6.46 -9.80 -10.99
CA ASP A 46 -7.71 -10.14 -10.28
C ASP A 46 -7.54 -10.55 -8.81
N GLN A 47 -6.33 -10.46 -8.25
CA GLN A 47 -6.18 -10.76 -6.83
C GLN A 47 -6.73 -9.60 -5.98
N PRO A 48 -7.67 -9.86 -5.06
CA PRO A 48 -8.21 -8.83 -4.19
C PRO A 48 -7.09 -8.22 -3.34
N THR A 49 -7.06 -6.90 -3.25
CA THR A 49 -6.11 -6.20 -2.38
C THR A 49 -6.29 -6.61 -0.92
N ALA A 50 -5.26 -6.41 -0.07
CA ALA A 50 -5.37 -6.68 1.36
C ALA A 50 -6.58 -5.94 1.97
N LEU A 51 -6.86 -4.72 1.51
CA LEU A 51 -8.04 -3.96 1.90
C LEU A 51 -9.35 -4.68 1.46
N GLN A 52 -9.41 -5.20 0.23
CA GLN A 52 -10.60 -5.92 -0.27
C GLN A 52 -10.86 -7.22 0.48
N GLN A 53 -9.82 -7.91 0.93
CA GLN A 53 -9.97 -9.11 1.75
C GLN A 53 -10.51 -8.84 3.16
N GLN A 54 -10.25 -7.65 3.69
CA GLN A 54 -10.61 -7.27 5.06
C GLN A 54 -12.04 -6.74 5.19
N PHE A 55 -12.62 -6.19 4.15
CA PHE A 55 -13.93 -5.55 4.20
C PHE A 55 -14.93 -6.19 3.23
N SER A 56 -16.14 -6.47 3.73
CA SER A 56 -17.23 -7.05 2.95
C SER A 56 -18.21 -6.02 2.36
N GLU A 57 -18.27 -4.81 2.94
CA GLU A 57 -19.20 -3.78 2.53
C GLU A 57 -18.46 -2.55 1.97
N TRP A 58 -18.87 -2.11 0.79
CA TRP A 58 -18.21 -1.04 0.03
C TRP A 58 -19.19 0.04 -0.36
N LYS A 59 -18.71 1.29 -0.37
CA LYS A 59 -19.40 2.45 -0.94
C LYS A 59 -18.63 2.89 -2.18
N CYS A 60 -19.32 2.92 -3.33
CA CYS A 60 -18.74 3.33 -4.59
C CYS A 60 -19.35 4.63 -5.07
N ASP A 61 -18.51 5.56 -5.52
CA ASP A 61 -18.90 6.81 -6.13
C ASP A 61 -18.26 6.90 -7.52
N SER A 62 -18.93 7.60 -8.47
CA SER A 62 -18.36 7.79 -9.81
C SER A 62 -17.04 8.55 -9.75
N ALA A 63 -16.05 8.11 -10.54
CA ALA A 63 -14.71 8.66 -10.53
C ALA A 63 -14.60 10.10 -11.04
N ALA A 64 -15.59 10.61 -11.79
CA ALA A 64 -15.51 11.91 -12.45
C ALA A 64 -16.70 12.83 -12.22
N PRO A 65 -16.44 14.12 -11.95
CA PRO A 65 -17.26 15.20 -12.44
C PRO A 65 -16.76 15.58 -13.85
N GLN A 66 -17.25 14.96 -14.93
CA GLN A 66 -16.98 15.26 -16.34
C GLN A 66 -15.64 14.75 -16.92
N GLY A 67 -15.67 13.69 -17.69
CA GLY A 67 -14.70 13.35 -18.73
C GLY A 67 -14.03 11.98 -18.60
N THR A 68 -14.26 11.15 -19.59
CA THR A 68 -13.48 10.00 -20.12
C THR A 68 -13.19 8.75 -19.27
N ASP A 69 -13.05 8.79 -17.98
CA ASP A 69 -12.89 7.56 -17.16
C ASP A 69 -14.22 7.18 -16.50
N ARG A 70 -14.92 6.22 -17.09
CA ARG A 70 -16.17 5.63 -16.57
C ARG A 70 -15.90 4.58 -15.49
N GLY A 71 -15.00 4.86 -14.56
CA GLY A 71 -14.70 3.96 -13.45
C GLY A 71 -15.47 4.36 -12.19
N TRP A 72 -15.85 3.38 -11.38
CA TRP A 72 -16.30 3.60 -10.03
C TRP A 72 -15.13 3.49 -9.07
N MET A 73 -15.06 4.39 -8.10
CA MET A 73 -14.09 4.32 -7.03
C MET A 73 -14.76 3.95 -5.73
N CYS A 74 -14.31 2.85 -5.13
CA CYS A 74 -14.93 2.23 -3.98
C CYS A 74 -14.03 2.31 -2.75
N CYS A 75 -14.63 2.68 -1.62
CA CYS A 75 -14.01 2.63 -0.30
C CYS A 75 -14.81 1.70 0.62
N PRO A 76 -14.19 1.09 1.64
CA PRO A 76 -14.91 0.34 2.65
C PRO A 76 -15.99 1.21 3.32
N LYS A 77 -17.11 0.61 3.71
CA LYS A 77 -18.18 1.32 4.43
C LYS A 77 -17.63 1.96 5.72
N GLY A 78 -17.94 3.23 5.92
CA GLY A 78 -17.42 4.02 7.05
C GLY A 78 -16.13 4.77 6.78
N TRP A 79 -15.45 4.46 5.67
CA TRP A 79 -14.29 5.23 5.21
C TRP A 79 -14.74 6.43 4.37
N GLN A 80 -13.96 7.49 4.41
CA GLN A 80 -14.22 8.71 3.63
C GLN A 80 -13.35 8.72 2.39
N ARG A 81 -13.93 8.94 1.21
CA ARG A 81 -13.19 9.04 -0.04
C ARG A 81 -12.74 10.48 -0.31
N PHE A 82 -11.49 10.63 -0.69
CA PHE A 82 -10.97 11.85 -1.29
C PHE A 82 -10.03 11.48 -2.45
N GLN A 83 -10.30 12.01 -3.62
CA GLN A 83 -9.59 11.66 -4.85
C GLN A 83 -9.51 10.14 -5.06
N ARG A 84 -8.31 9.56 -5.05
CA ARG A 84 -8.00 8.14 -5.26
C ARG A 84 -7.71 7.38 -3.96
N SER A 85 -7.93 7.99 -2.81
CA SER A 85 -7.66 7.40 -1.50
C SER A 85 -8.93 7.32 -0.64
N CYS A 86 -8.91 6.34 0.26
CA CYS A 86 -9.91 6.10 1.29
C CYS A 86 -9.28 6.36 2.66
N TYR A 87 -9.97 7.06 3.52
CA TYR A 87 -9.50 7.48 4.84
C TYR A 87 -10.42 6.99 5.95
N PHE A 88 -9.82 6.32 6.93
CA PHE A 88 -10.49 5.89 8.14
C PHE A 88 -10.04 6.76 9.32
N LEU A 89 -10.99 7.41 9.98
CA LEU A 89 -10.75 8.16 11.21
C LEU A 89 -11.27 7.34 12.37
N SER A 90 -10.39 6.85 13.23
CA SER A 90 -10.75 5.94 14.32
C SER A 90 -11.60 6.62 15.39
N THR A 91 -12.35 5.81 16.15
CA THR A 91 -13.10 6.21 17.34
C THR A 91 -12.44 5.74 18.63
N ASP A 92 -11.52 4.82 18.55
CA ASP A 92 -10.70 4.30 19.62
C ASP A 92 -9.31 4.96 19.64
N LYS A 93 -8.61 4.86 20.75
CA LYS A 93 -7.29 5.46 20.95
C LYS A 93 -6.25 4.38 21.22
N MET A 94 -5.07 4.55 20.64
CA MET A 94 -3.92 3.65 20.76
C MET A 94 -2.62 4.45 20.81
N SER A 95 -1.51 3.81 21.20
CA SER A 95 -0.17 4.34 20.98
C SER A 95 0.14 4.45 19.48
N TRP A 96 1.19 5.18 19.11
CA TRP A 96 1.54 5.32 17.68
C TRP A 96 1.89 3.96 17.02
N ALA A 97 2.65 3.13 17.73
CA ALA A 97 3.05 1.81 17.20
C ALA A 97 1.84 0.89 16.98
N GLU A 98 0.91 0.84 17.94
CA GLU A 98 -0.34 0.08 17.81
C GLU A 98 -1.22 0.66 16.70
N SER A 99 -1.30 1.98 16.57
CA SER A 99 -2.02 2.68 15.49
C SER A 99 -1.48 2.29 14.11
N LYS A 100 -0.15 2.29 13.95
CA LYS A 100 0.51 1.84 12.71
C LYS A 100 0.19 0.38 12.40
N GLN A 101 0.31 -0.51 13.39
CA GLN A 101 0.02 -1.92 13.23
C GLN A 101 -1.46 -2.17 12.88
N ASN A 102 -2.36 -1.43 13.52
CA ASN A 102 -3.80 -1.54 13.26
C ASN A 102 -4.16 -1.13 11.83
N CYS A 103 -3.65 0.02 11.33
CA CYS A 103 -3.84 0.42 9.94
C CYS A 103 -3.30 -0.66 8.98
N THR A 104 -2.09 -1.19 9.25
CA THR A 104 -1.50 -2.26 8.42
C THR A 104 -2.38 -3.51 8.43
N GLY A 105 -2.92 -3.91 9.57
CA GLY A 105 -3.85 -5.04 9.69
C GLY A 105 -5.15 -4.86 8.92
N MET A 106 -5.55 -3.63 8.63
CA MET A 106 -6.70 -3.30 7.78
C MET A 106 -6.35 -3.21 6.28
N GLY A 107 -5.13 -3.54 5.86
CA GLY A 107 -4.68 -3.37 4.48
C GLY A 107 -4.45 -1.92 4.08
N SER A 108 -4.10 -1.06 5.05
CA SER A 108 -3.87 0.37 4.92
C SER A 108 -2.58 0.78 5.62
N GLN A 109 -2.32 2.07 5.71
CA GLN A 109 -1.23 2.64 6.50
C GLN A 109 -1.70 3.86 7.28
N LEU A 110 -0.92 4.35 8.26
CA LEU A 110 -1.14 5.70 8.78
C LEU A 110 -1.03 6.71 7.64
N VAL A 111 -1.91 7.69 7.62
CA VAL A 111 -2.02 8.64 6.51
C VAL A 111 -0.72 9.37 6.21
N VAL A 112 -0.39 9.49 4.93
CA VAL A 112 0.73 10.27 4.38
C VAL A 112 0.16 11.48 3.67
N ILE A 113 0.32 12.66 4.24
CA ILE A 113 -0.29 13.88 3.72
C ILE A 113 0.60 14.49 2.65
N ASN A 114 0.15 14.38 1.39
CA ASN A 114 0.94 14.75 0.22
C ASN A 114 0.55 16.10 -0.40
N SER A 115 -0.55 16.71 0.02
CA SER A 115 -1.03 17.94 -0.56
C SER A 115 -1.82 18.80 0.43
N LYS A 116 -1.85 20.12 0.13
CA LYS A 116 -2.73 21.04 0.87
C LYS A 116 -4.20 20.65 0.78
N ALA A 117 -4.65 20.18 -0.39
CA ALA A 117 -6.04 19.79 -0.59
C ALA A 117 -6.43 18.57 0.27
N GLU A 118 -5.50 17.65 0.49
CA GLU A 118 -5.67 16.51 1.39
C GLU A 118 -5.70 16.95 2.86
N GLN A 119 -4.77 17.82 3.26
CA GLN A 119 -4.76 18.43 4.59
C GLN A 119 -6.08 19.17 4.90
N ASP A 120 -6.59 19.95 3.94
CA ASP A 120 -7.88 20.63 4.03
C ASP A 120 -9.03 19.63 4.22
N PHE A 121 -9.07 18.59 3.38
CA PHE A 121 -10.08 17.55 3.46
C PHE A 121 -10.09 16.86 4.82
N LEU A 122 -8.93 16.43 5.31
CA LEU A 122 -8.82 15.76 6.62
C LEU A 122 -9.24 16.69 7.76
N SER A 123 -8.82 17.94 7.72
CA SER A 123 -9.22 18.95 8.72
C SER A 123 -10.75 19.13 8.75
N GLU A 124 -11.40 19.13 7.60
CA GLU A 124 -12.88 19.20 7.54
C GLU A 124 -13.55 17.92 8.06
N GLN A 125 -12.99 16.73 7.79
CA GLN A 125 -13.53 15.48 8.36
C GLN A 125 -13.41 15.45 9.88
N ILE A 126 -12.30 15.95 10.43
CA ILE A 126 -12.07 16.02 11.87
C ILE A 126 -13.09 16.95 12.53
N LYS A 127 -13.34 18.12 11.97
CA LYS A 127 -14.30 19.12 12.51
C LYS A 127 -15.75 18.64 12.58
N ARG A 128 -16.13 17.62 11.79
CA ARG A 128 -17.48 17.05 11.81
C ARG A 128 -17.86 16.35 13.12
N ASP A 129 -16.87 15.94 13.89
CA ASP A 129 -17.07 15.31 15.20
C ASP A 129 -16.45 16.19 16.29
N PRO A 130 -17.26 17.00 17.01
CA PRO A 130 -16.74 17.92 18.01
C PRO A 130 -16.15 17.24 19.26
N LYS A 131 -16.34 15.92 19.41
CA LYS A 131 -15.74 15.13 20.49
C LYS A 131 -14.38 14.54 20.07
N ARG A 132 -13.98 14.73 18.83
CA ARG A 132 -12.73 14.18 18.32
C ARG A 132 -11.55 14.91 18.92
N GLU A 133 -10.57 14.13 19.34
CA GLU A 133 -9.31 14.60 19.89
C GLU A 133 -8.19 14.39 18.84
N ASN A 134 -6.92 14.59 19.24
CA ASN A 134 -5.77 14.45 18.37
C ASN A 134 -5.72 13.10 17.66
N LEU A 135 -5.31 13.10 16.38
CA LEU A 135 -5.22 11.91 15.54
C LEU A 135 -3.80 11.71 15.04
N TYR A 136 -3.24 10.52 15.25
CA TYR A 136 -1.97 10.12 14.68
C TYR A 136 -2.00 10.10 13.16
N ILE A 137 -0.89 10.60 12.57
CA ILE A 137 -0.57 10.51 11.15
C ILE A 137 0.72 9.72 10.93
N GLY A 138 1.07 9.44 9.69
CA GLY A 138 2.22 8.60 9.34
C GLY A 138 3.58 9.29 9.38
N LEU A 139 3.69 10.51 9.89
CA LEU A 139 4.95 11.23 10.02
C LEU A 139 5.61 10.92 11.37
N PHE A 140 6.87 10.53 11.36
CA PHE A 140 7.62 10.22 12.59
C PHE A 140 9.10 10.58 12.45
N ALA A 141 9.77 10.83 13.57
CA ALA A 141 11.21 11.11 13.59
C ALA A 141 12.01 9.84 13.93
N LYS A 142 12.92 9.42 13.04
CA LYS A 142 13.90 8.35 13.32
C LYS A 142 14.93 8.75 14.35
N LYS A 143 15.31 10.01 14.31
CA LYS A 143 16.18 10.71 15.25
C LYS A 143 15.65 12.13 15.36
N VAL A 144 16.02 12.83 16.42
CA VAL A 144 15.66 14.23 16.63
C VAL A 144 15.85 15.05 15.35
N GLY A 145 14.80 15.71 14.87
CA GLY A 145 14.79 16.52 13.66
C GLY A 145 14.85 15.76 12.33
N GLN A 146 14.88 14.42 12.33
CA GLN A 146 14.91 13.59 11.12
C GLN A 146 13.55 12.95 10.84
N TRP A 147 12.63 13.75 10.34
CA TRP A 147 11.26 13.35 10.02
C TRP A 147 11.17 12.50 8.76
N GLN A 148 10.31 11.48 8.79
CA GLN A 148 10.07 10.55 7.70
C GLN A 148 8.62 10.06 7.70
N TRP A 149 8.06 9.82 6.52
CA TRP A 149 6.77 9.17 6.35
C TRP A 149 6.87 7.64 6.50
N VAL A 150 5.78 7.00 6.93
CA VAL A 150 5.69 5.53 7.13
C VAL A 150 5.86 4.75 5.83
N ASP A 151 5.55 5.33 4.68
CA ASP A 151 5.71 4.76 3.35
C ASP A 151 7.10 5.03 2.74
N GLN A 152 8.00 5.67 3.50
CA GLN A 152 9.34 6.04 3.11
C GLN A 152 9.43 7.16 2.05
N THR A 153 8.34 7.80 1.69
CA THR A 153 8.40 9.00 0.86
C THR A 153 9.17 10.12 1.57
N PRO A 154 9.90 10.97 0.84
CA PRO A 154 10.67 12.05 1.44
C PRO A 154 9.77 13.07 2.14
N TYR A 155 10.12 13.41 3.38
CA TYR A 155 9.48 14.52 4.07
C TYR A 155 9.92 15.86 3.45
N ASN A 156 8.95 16.71 3.12
CA ASN A 156 9.19 18.04 2.58
C ASN A 156 8.77 19.12 3.59
N VAL A 157 9.74 19.81 4.16
CA VAL A 157 9.51 20.86 5.16
C VAL A 157 8.66 22.01 4.63
N THR A 158 8.74 22.33 3.33
CA THR A 158 7.96 23.42 2.73
C THR A 158 6.49 23.08 2.50
N ALA A 159 6.14 21.79 2.58
CA ALA A 159 4.78 21.28 2.46
C ALA A 159 4.25 20.74 3.80
N ALA A 160 4.86 21.12 4.91
CA ALA A 160 4.47 20.71 6.24
C ALA A 160 3.41 21.66 6.85
N PHE A 161 2.61 21.13 7.75
CA PHE A 161 1.51 21.86 8.39
C PHE A 161 1.68 21.92 9.92
N TRP A 162 2.93 22.10 10.39
CA TRP A 162 3.23 22.27 11.80
C TRP A 162 2.55 23.51 12.38
N ARG A 163 2.10 23.38 13.60
CA ARG A 163 1.63 24.52 14.42
C ARG A 163 2.79 25.49 14.67
N GLN A 164 2.46 26.70 15.06
CA GLN A 164 3.47 27.66 15.45
C GLN A 164 4.28 27.15 16.65
N GLY A 165 5.59 27.08 16.49
CA GLY A 165 6.53 26.58 17.49
C GLY A 165 6.78 25.07 17.42
N GLU A 166 6.12 24.35 16.48
CA GLU A 166 6.34 22.93 16.26
C GLU A 166 7.13 22.68 14.95
N PRO A 167 7.80 21.53 14.83
CA PRO A 167 8.03 20.54 15.88
C PRO A 167 8.96 21.07 16.95
N THR A 168 8.76 20.65 18.21
CA THR A 168 9.69 20.98 19.31
C THR A 168 11.00 20.23 19.18
N ASP A 169 11.03 19.14 18.39
CA ASP A 169 12.15 18.21 18.26
C ASP A 169 12.66 17.68 19.61
N SER A 170 11.73 17.53 20.57
CA SER A 170 12.01 16.91 21.88
C SER A 170 12.44 15.45 21.65
N PRO A 171 13.49 14.95 22.31
CA PRO A 171 13.92 13.56 22.17
C PRO A 171 12.85 12.50 22.47
N ASP A 172 11.84 12.87 23.28
CA ASP A 172 10.75 11.99 23.66
C ASP A 172 9.53 12.08 22.72
N GLU A 173 9.48 13.08 21.81
CA GLU A 173 8.35 13.40 20.96
C GLU A 173 8.71 13.16 19.50
N ASN A 174 8.56 11.91 19.10
CA ASN A 174 9.00 11.46 17.77
C ASN A 174 7.84 10.97 16.86
N CYS A 175 6.61 11.23 17.23
CA CYS A 175 5.42 10.89 16.45
C CYS A 175 4.55 12.12 16.25
N THR A 176 3.80 12.18 15.17
CA THR A 176 3.01 13.36 14.80
C THR A 176 1.52 13.09 14.90
N VAL A 177 0.80 14.08 15.42
CA VAL A 177 -0.67 14.12 15.39
C VAL A 177 -1.17 15.34 14.63
N MET A 178 -2.37 15.25 14.05
CA MET A 178 -3.20 16.41 13.76
C MET A 178 -3.85 16.83 15.07
N HIS A 179 -3.53 18.03 15.55
CA HIS A 179 -4.00 18.58 16.81
C HIS A 179 -5.42 19.15 16.67
N VAL A 180 -6.26 18.86 17.67
CA VAL A 180 -7.67 19.28 17.72
C VAL A 180 -7.91 19.91 19.11
N PRO A 181 -8.61 21.05 19.21
CA PRO A 181 -9.32 21.80 18.18
C PRO A 181 -8.47 22.92 17.57
N GLU A 182 -7.86 22.71 16.42
CA GLU A 182 -7.16 23.80 15.73
C GLU A 182 -8.02 24.33 14.58
N LYS A 183 -8.14 25.65 14.48
CA LYS A 183 -8.90 26.30 13.41
C LYS A 183 -8.11 26.50 12.12
N HIS A 184 -6.78 26.46 12.23
CA HIS A 184 -5.86 26.67 11.14
C HIS A 184 -5.47 25.33 10.49
N LEU A 185 -4.95 25.40 9.27
CA LEU A 185 -4.43 24.22 8.57
C LEU A 185 -3.11 23.73 9.17
N GLN A 186 -2.33 24.65 9.74
CA GLN A 186 -1.11 24.36 10.48
C GLN A 186 -1.51 23.78 11.83
N ASN A 187 -1.70 22.47 11.87
CA ASN A 187 -2.22 21.76 13.05
C ASN A 187 -1.43 20.50 13.40
N TRP A 188 -0.23 20.31 12.83
CA TRP A 188 0.61 19.19 13.24
C TRP A 188 1.36 19.52 14.52
N ASN A 189 1.47 18.51 15.39
CA ASN A 189 2.20 18.57 16.65
C ASN A 189 2.97 17.28 16.85
N ASP A 190 4.24 17.37 17.31
CA ASP A 190 4.98 16.20 17.73
C ASP A 190 4.55 15.82 19.16
N VAL A 191 4.49 14.52 19.40
CA VAL A 191 4.02 13.95 20.65
C VAL A 191 4.80 12.69 21.01
N LYS A 192 4.73 12.30 22.28
CA LYS A 192 5.31 11.04 22.75
C LYS A 192 4.58 9.85 22.14
N PRO A 193 5.29 8.84 21.63
CA PRO A 193 4.68 7.70 20.93
C PRO A 193 3.79 6.82 21.83
N SER A 194 3.99 6.88 23.14
CA SER A 194 3.22 6.10 24.12
C SER A 194 1.87 6.71 24.51
N VAL A 195 1.62 7.98 24.16
CA VAL A 195 0.32 8.60 24.43
C VAL A 195 -0.73 8.01 23.52
N HIS A 196 -1.92 7.75 24.06
CA HIS A 196 -3.01 7.17 23.27
C HIS A 196 -3.81 8.28 22.57
N HIS A 197 -3.81 8.24 21.24
CA HIS A 197 -4.59 9.12 20.39
C HIS A 197 -5.45 8.32 19.40
N HIS A 198 -6.43 8.99 18.80
CA HIS A 198 -7.08 8.49 17.59
C HIS A 198 -6.04 8.36 16.46
N ARG A 199 -6.42 7.81 15.34
CA ARG A 199 -5.56 7.67 14.16
C ARG A 199 -6.31 7.91 12.87
N ILE A 200 -5.58 8.26 11.83
CA ILE A 200 -6.07 8.31 10.46
C ILE A 200 -5.33 7.25 9.67
N CYS A 201 -6.08 6.29 9.12
CA CYS A 201 -5.54 5.31 8.17
C CYS A 201 -5.90 5.70 6.75
N GLU A 202 -5.00 5.42 5.82
CA GLU A 202 -5.16 5.67 4.38
C GLU A 202 -4.93 4.39 3.58
N ALA A 203 -5.73 4.19 2.55
CA ALA A 203 -5.54 3.15 1.54
C ALA A 203 -5.96 3.67 0.17
N ALA A 204 -5.42 3.08 -0.91
CA ALA A 204 -5.90 3.38 -2.26
C ALA A 204 -7.36 2.94 -2.43
N ALA A 205 -8.18 3.78 -3.09
CA ALA A 205 -9.52 3.40 -3.49
C ALA A 205 -9.49 2.29 -4.54
N VAL A 206 -10.44 1.35 -4.46
CA VAL A 206 -10.57 0.28 -5.45
C VAL A 206 -11.33 0.82 -6.65
N THR A 207 -10.77 0.64 -7.84
CA THR A 207 -11.43 1.00 -9.11
C THR A 207 -12.15 -0.22 -9.65
N VAL A 208 -13.42 -0.08 -10.04
CA VAL A 208 -14.26 -1.11 -10.66
C VAL A 208 -14.93 -0.60 -11.92
#